data_c7fffbc71f6b63a26dcd07fb08c3cea2
#
_entry.id   c7fffbc71f6b63a26dcd07fb08c3cea2
#
_cell.length_a   1.000
_cell.length_b   1.000
_cell.length_c   1.000
_cell.angle_alpha   90.00
_cell.angle_beta   90.00
_cell.angle_gamma   90.00
#
_symmetry.space_group_name_H-M   'P 1'
#
loop_
_entity.id
_entity.type
_entity.pdbx_description
1 polymer ?
#
loop_
_entity_poly.entity_id
_entity_poly.type
_entity_poly.pdbx_seq_one_letter_code
_entity_poly.pdbx_strand_id
1 'polypeptide(L)'
;MLKKKNNPSEREFQNFVNYISKLEAMEFMGLVRMLNVDIFKNDKEKTPRSFEEIFSEVMDKFIQASPMQRKNIMKILKAAVHKKA
;
A
#
# COMPACT_ATOMS: atom_id res chain seq x y z
N MET A 1 24.05 0.18 -14.55
CA MET A 1 23.49 0.09 -14.43
C MET A 1 22.84 -0.32 -13.78
N LEU A 2 22.40 -0.16 -13.50
CA LEU A 2 21.81 -0.53 -12.94
C LEU A 2 20.84 -0.95 -13.02
N LYS A 3 20.37 -1.54 -12.85
CA LYS A 3 19.55 -2.14 -12.94
C LYS A 3 18.56 -1.87 -12.31
N LYS A 4 17.78 -1.83 -12.49
CA LYS A 4 16.83 -1.51 -12.03
C LYS A 4 16.35 -2.28 -11.15
N LYS A 5 16.01 -2.14 -10.39
CA LYS A 5 15.58 -2.81 -9.52
C LYS A 5 14.35 -3.38 -9.83
N ASN A 6 13.62 -3.93 -9.28
CA ASN A 6 12.37 -4.59 -9.53
C ASN A 6 11.19 -3.66 -9.31
N ASN A 7 11.36 -2.46 -9.80
CA ASN A 7 10.30 -1.48 -9.65
C ASN A 7 9.06 -1.91 -10.43
N PRO A 8 7.89 -1.59 -9.93
CA PRO A 8 6.67 -1.93 -10.67
C PRO A 8 6.57 -1.14 -11.95
N SER A 9 5.92 -1.72 -12.94
CA SER A 9 5.65 -0.99 -14.16
C SER A 9 4.60 0.08 -13.85
N GLU A 10 4.48 1.01 -14.77
CA GLU A 10 3.51 2.08 -14.61
C GLU A 10 2.10 1.51 -14.50
N ARG A 11 1.81 0.51 -15.29
CA ARG A 11 0.50 -0.12 -15.25
C ARG A 11 0.25 -0.80 -13.91
N GLU A 12 1.26 -1.49 -13.41
CA GLU A 12 1.13 -2.17 -12.14
C GLU A 12 0.87 -1.17 -11.01
N PHE A 13 1.60 -0.09 -11.03
CA PHE A 13 1.44 0.95 -10.03
C PHE A 13 0.06 1.60 -10.13
N GLN A 14 -0.38 1.85 -11.35
CA GLN A 14 -1.69 2.45 -11.57
C GLN A 14 -2.81 1.54 -11.07
N ASN A 15 -2.67 0.24 -11.32
CA ASN A 15 -3.65 -0.71 -10.82
C ASN A 15 -3.70 -0.70 -9.30
N PHE A 16 -2.53 -0.63 -8.68
CA PHE A 16 -2.46 -0.59 -7.23
C PHE A 16 -3.21 0.62 -6.69
N VAL A 17 -2.96 1.79 -7.27
CA VAL A 17 -3.63 3.01 -6.85
C VAL A 17 -5.15 2.88 -7.05
N ASN A 18 -5.55 2.32 -8.17
CA ASN A 18 -6.97 2.16 -8.45
C ASN A 18 -7.67 1.28 -7.42
N TYR A 19 -7.02 0.18 -7.06
CA TYR A 19 -7.62 -0.70 -6.07
C TYR A 19 -7.68 -0.05 -4.70
N ILE A 20 -6.60 0.65 -4.32
CA ILE A 20 -6.59 1.30 -3.03
C ILE A 20 -7.71 2.33 -2.93
N SER A 21 -7.95 3.05 -4.01
CA SER A 21 -8.96 4.10 -3.99
C SER A 21 -10.37 3.55 -3.80
N LYS A 22 -10.54 2.24 -3.98
CA LYS A 22 -11.83 1.60 -3.79
C LYS A 22 -12.00 0.98 -2.41
N LEU A 23 -10.96 1.02 -1.61
CA LEU A 23 -11.02 0.42 -0.28
C LEU A 23 -11.75 1.35 0.69
N GLU A 24 -12.44 0.75 1.62
CA GLU A 24 -13.00 1.51 2.72
C GLU A 24 -11.92 1.75 3.77
N ALA A 25 -12.20 2.65 4.69
CA ALA A 25 -11.23 3.03 5.69
C ALA A 25 -10.65 1.84 6.43
N MET A 26 -11.50 0.93 6.87
CA MET A 26 -11.02 -0.23 7.62
C MET A 26 -10.16 -1.13 6.77
N GLU A 27 -10.52 -1.28 5.51
CA GLU A 27 -9.73 -2.09 4.60
C GLU A 27 -8.38 -1.46 4.34
N PHE A 28 -8.36 -0.14 4.18
CA PHE A 28 -7.12 0.57 3.98
C PHE A 28 -6.22 0.42 5.20
N MET A 29 -6.79 0.52 6.40
CA MET A 29 -6.01 0.35 7.60
C MET A 29 -5.44 -1.06 7.71
N GLY A 30 -6.18 -2.04 7.23
CA GLY A 30 -5.67 -3.40 7.18
C GLY A 30 -4.44 -3.49 6.30
N LEU A 31 -4.48 -2.82 5.16
CA LEU A 31 -3.33 -2.79 4.25
C LEU A 31 -2.15 -2.10 4.91
N VAL A 32 -2.40 -0.98 5.58
CA VAL A 32 -1.37 -0.23 6.27
C VAL A 32 -0.65 -1.13 7.27
N ARG A 33 -1.39 -1.90 8.03
CA ARG A 33 -0.80 -2.79 9.01
C ARG A 33 -0.02 -3.93 8.34
N MET A 34 -0.57 -4.44 7.27
CA MET A 34 0.08 -5.51 6.54
C MET A 34 1.44 -5.06 6.02
N LEU A 35 1.55 -3.81 5.62
CA LEU A 35 2.79 -3.27 5.09
C LEU A 35 3.69 -2.68 6.16
N ASN A 36 3.28 -2.77 7.42
CA ASN A 36 4.08 -2.26 8.54
C ASN A 36 4.33 -0.75 8.43
N VAL A 37 3.31 -0.04 8.03
CA VAL A 37 3.40 1.40 7.95
C VAL A 37 2.95 1.98 9.29
N ASP A 38 3.73 2.90 9.83
CA ASP A 38 3.41 3.50 11.10
C ASP A 38 2.27 4.49 10.97
N ILE A 39 1.34 4.43 11.90
CA ILE A 39 0.21 5.34 11.92
C ILE A 39 0.53 6.60 12.70
N PHE A 40 1.42 6.49 13.67
CA PHE A 40 1.77 7.62 14.51
C PHE A 40 3.15 8.15 14.15
N LYS A 41 3.29 9.46 14.23
CA LYS A 41 4.57 10.08 13.97
C LYS A 41 5.59 9.73 15.03
N ASN A 42 5.08 9.57 16.22
CA ASN A 42 5.96 9.47 17.36
C ASN A 42 5.30 8.57 18.39
N ASP A 43 5.97 7.52 18.77
CA ASP A 43 5.43 6.59 19.73
C ASP A 43 5.08 7.22 21.04
N LYS A 44 5.92 8.15 21.46
CA LYS A 44 5.71 8.76 22.75
C LYS A 44 4.51 9.66 22.79
N GLU A 45 4.33 10.45 21.76
CA GLU A 45 3.26 11.42 21.75
C GLU A 45 2.00 10.88 21.12
N LYS A 46 2.09 9.76 20.45
CA LYS A 46 0.93 9.19 19.78
C LYS A 46 0.25 10.17 18.85
N THR A 47 1.03 11.00 18.21
CA THR A 47 0.50 11.97 17.25
C THR A 47 0.20 11.26 15.94
N PRO A 48 -1.06 11.27 15.48
CA PRO A 48 -1.39 10.57 14.25
C PRO A 48 -0.76 11.25 13.04
N ARG A 49 -0.37 10.43 12.08
CA ARG A 49 0.12 10.96 10.82
C ARG A 49 -1.08 11.31 9.95
N SER A 50 -0.89 12.26 9.05
CA SER A 50 -1.96 12.61 8.14
C SER A 50 -2.21 11.45 7.19
N PHE A 51 -3.39 11.45 6.58
CA PHE A 51 -3.72 10.43 5.59
C PHE A 51 -2.71 10.46 4.44
N GLU A 52 -2.34 11.66 4.00
CA GLU A 52 -1.39 11.79 2.89
C GLU A 52 -0.05 11.17 3.23
N GLU A 53 0.41 11.35 4.45
CA GLU A 53 1.68 10.77 4.86
C GLU A 53 1.62 9.25 4.86
N ILE A 54 0.53 8.71 5.41
CA ILE A 54 0.37 7.27 5.45
C ILE A 54 0.24 6.71 4.05
N PHE A 55 -0.56 7.36 3.23
CA PHE A 55 -0.78 6.94 1.86
C PHE A 55 0.53 6.93 1.08
N SER A 56 1.32 7.99 1.26
CA SER A 56 2.61 8.09 0.58
C SER A 56 3.52 6.94 0.97
N GLU A 57 3.55 6.61 2.25
CA GLU A 57 4.40 5.52 2.69
C GLU A 57 3.90 4.17 2.18
N VAL A 58 2.60 4.00 2.09
CA VAL A 58 2.04 2.79 1.51
C VAL A 58 2.51 2.64 0.07
N MET A 59 2.51 3.75 -0.69
CA MET A 59 3.00 3.72 -2.05
C MET A 59 4.47 3.31 -2.09
N ASP A 60 5.27 3.90 -1.21
CA ASP A 60 6.69 3.59 -1.16
C ASP A 60 6.93 2.12 -0.84
N LYS A 61 6.17 1.59 0.09
CA LYS A 61 6.32 0.20 0.46
C LYS A 61 6.01 -0.72 -0.72
N PHE A 62 4.98 -0.37 -1.46
CA PHE A 62 4.63 -1.15 -2.63
C PHE A 62 5.75 -1.11 -3.66
N ILE A 63 6.29 0.07 -3.91
CA ILE A 63 7.35 0.23 -4.89
C ILE A 63 8.59 -0.57 -4.49
N GLN A 64 8.89 -0.60 -3.19
CA GLN A 64 10.07 -1.30 -2.70
C GLN A 64 9.88 -2.79 -2.57
N ALA A 65 8.65 -3.26 -2.60
CA ALA A 65 8.38 -4.68 -2.42
C ALA A 65 8.90 -5.47 -3.61
N SER A 66 9.21 -6.73 -3.37
CA SER A 66 9.63 -7.60 -4.46
C SER A 66 8.44 -7.89 -5.38
N PRO A 67 8.70 -8.35 -6.60
CA PRO A 67 7.60 -8.68 -7.50
C PRO A 67 6.63 -9.69 -6.91
N MET A 68 7.14 -10.66 -6.18
CA MET A 68 6.27 -11.65 -5.57
C MET A 68 5.40 -11.02 -4.49
N GLN A 69 5.98 -10.15 -3.67
CA GLN A 69 5.20 -9.48 -2.65
C GLN A 69 4.14 -8.59 -3.26
N ARG A 70 4.49 -7.88 -4.33
CA ARG A 70 3.52 -7.03 -5.01
C ARG A 70 2.36 -7.85 -5.55
N LYS A 71 2.68 -9.02 -6.08
CA LYS A 71 1.65 -9.90 -6.60
C LYS A 71 0.70 -10.34 -5.48
N ASN A 72 1.26 -10.67 -4.32
CA ASN A 72 0.44 -11.07 -3.19
C ASN A 72 -0.42 -9.91 -2.70
N ILE A 73 0.15 -8.72 -2.64
CA ILE A 73 -0.59 -7.55 -2.23
C ILE A 73 -1.76 -7.32 -3.17
N MET A 74 -1.50 -7.40 -4.47
CA MET A 74 -2.56 -7.18 -5.45
C MET A 74 -3.65 -8.24 -5.34
N LYS A 75 -3.26 -9.46 -5.04
CA LYS A 75 -4.22 -10.53 -4.88
C LYS A 75 -5.16 -10.24 -3.72
N ILE A 76 -4.61 -9.78 -2.61
CA ILE A 76 -5.41 -9.44 -1.45
C ILE A 76 -6.33 -8.27 -1.75
N LEU A 77 -5.80 -7.26 -2.44
CA LEU A 77 -6.60 -6.10 -2.79
C LEU A 77 -7.76 -6.45 -3.71
N LYS A 78 -7.47 -7.29 -4.69
CA LYS A 78 -8.53 -7.72 -5.61
C LYS A 78 -9.64 -8.43 -4.87
N ALA A 79 -9.26 -9.30 -3.95
CA ALA A 79 -10.26 -10.03 -3.18
C ALA A 79 -11.11 -9.07 -2.35
N ALA A 80 -10.48 -8.08 -1.74
CA ALA A 80 -11.20 -7.12 -0.91
C ALA A 80 -12.18 -6.30 -1.74
N VAL A 81 -11.73 -5.86 -2.90
CA VAL A 81 -12.58 -5.04 -3.76
C VAL A 81 -13.73 -5.85 -4.33
N HIS A 82 -13.44 -7.07 -4.75
CA HIS A 82 -14.48 -7.91 -5.35
C HIS A 82 -15.54 -8.33 -4.33
N LYS A 83 -15.15 -8.42 -3.09
CA LYS A 83 -16.10 -8.78 -2.07
C LYS A 83 -17.22 -7.79 -1.93
N LYS A 84 -16.98 -6.57 -2.31
CA LYS A 84 -17.98 -5.55 -2.19
C LYS A 84 -18.93 -5.52 -3.34
N ALA A 85 -18.57 -6.12 -4.42
CA ALA A 85 -19.46 -6.13 -5.58
C ALA A 85 -20.67 -7.06 -5.34
#